data_af1508bbce02cb5210d10bb72216aaaa
#
_entry.id   af1508bbce02cb5210d10bb72216aaaa
#
_cell.length_a   1.000
_cell.length_b   1.000
_cell.length_c   1.000
_cell.angle_alpha   90.00
_cell.angle_beta   90.00
_cell.angle_gamma   90.00
#
_symmetry.space_group_name_H-M   'P 1'
#
loop_
_entity.id
_entity.type
_entity.pdbx_description
1 polymer ?
#
loop_
_entity_poly.entity_id
_entity_poly.type
_entity_poly.pdbx_seq_one_letter_code
_entity_poly.pdbx_strand_id
1 'polypeptide(L)'
;MLKYGDRIALLREKRGLTQEELSIKIGISRASLSHYETSRREPDYETINKIANFFDVSIDYLLGRTNQQQTVLDHDVRDFVENLDLTDETILQKFSLTVDGRKLSPEEAKRFIAFVRAERSLE
;
A
#
# COMPACT_ATOMS: atom_id res chain seq x y z
N MET A 1 -15.78 15.83 -2.06
CA MET A 1 -15.09 14.54 -1.98
C MET A 1 -14.77 14.04 -3.37
N LEU A 2 -13.52 13.69 -3.63
CA LEU A 2 -13.11 13.21 -4.95
C LEU A 2 -13.57 11.77 -5.18
N LYS A 3 -14.14 11.51 -6.35
CA LYS A 3 -14.45 10.16 -6.79
C LYS A 3 -13.19 9.46 -7.28
N TYR A 4 -13.24 8.14 -7.43
CA TYR A 4 -12.09 7.38 -7.92
C TYR A 4 -11.58 7.88 -9.27
N GLY A 5 -12.50 8.24 -10.17
CA GLY A 5 -12.12 8.77 -11.48
C GLY A 5 -11.34 10.08 -11.39
N ASP A 6 -11.73 10.97 -10.49
CA ASP A 6 -11.03 12.22 -10.27
C ASP A 6 -9.61 11.99 -9.75
N ARG A 7 -9.43 11.02 -8.87
CA ARG A 7 -8.10 10.69 -8.34
C ARG A 7 -7.19 10.07 -9.40
N ILE A 8 -7.74 9.21 -10.25
CA ILE A 8 -6.98 8.64 -11.38
C ILE A 8 -6.51 9.75 -12.32
N ALA A 9 -7.42 10.64 -12.70
CA ALA A 9 -7.10 11.77 -13.58
C ALA A 9 -6.06 12.68 -12.96
N LEU A 10 -6.20 12.99 -11.67
CA LEU A 10 -5.26 13.85 -10.96
C LEU A 10 -3.85 13.25 -10.93
N LEU A 11 -3.72 11.96 -10.63
CA LEU A 11 -2.44 11.27 -10.61
C LEU A 11 -1.80 11.25 -12.00
N ARG A 12 -2.61 11.00 -13.03
CA ARG A 12 -2.15 11.02 -14.42
C ARG A 12 -1.61 12.39 -14.79
N GLU A 13 -2.35 13.44 -14.48
CA GLU A 13 -1.97 14.82 -14.81
C GLU A 13 -0.70 15.24 -14.06
N LYS A 14 -0.56 14.84 -12.81
CA LYS A 14 0.65 15.13 -12.03
C LYS A 14 1.90 14.52 -12.64
N ARG A 15 1.77 13.39 -13.33
CA ARG A 15 2.89 12.76 -14.04
C ARG A 15 3.06 13.26 -15.48
N GLY A 16 2.20 14.18 -15.91
CA GLY A 16 2.26 14.73 -17.25
C GLY A 16 1.91 13.74 -18.36
N LEU A 17 1.09 12.73 -18.03
CA LEU A 17 0.69 11.71 -18.99
C LEU A 17 -0.64 12.04 -19.64
N THR A 18 -0.77 11.75 -20.94
CA THR A 18 -2.07 11.78 -21.61
C THR A 18 -2.84 10.50 -21.27
N GLN A 19 -4.16 10.51 -21.53
CA GLN A 19 -4.97 9.30 -21.38
C GLN A 19 -4.44 8.14 -22.23
N GLU A 20 -4.02 8.45 -23.47
CA GLU A 20 -3.46 7.44 -24.37
C GLU A 20 -2.16 6.85 -23.82
N GLU A 21 -1.26 7.69 -23.32
CA GLU A 21 0.01 7.23 -22.76
C GLU A 21 -0.23 6.33 -21.54
N LEU A 22 -1.11 6.74 -20.63
CA LEU A 22 -1.42 5.93 -19.46
C LEU A 22 -2.10 4.62 -19.87
N SER A 23 -3.06 4.66 -20.78
CA SER A 23 -3.77 3.46 -21.22
C SER A 23 -2.80 2.40 -21.78
N ILE A 24 -1.81 2.81 -22.54
CA ILE A 24 -0.79 1.91 -23.09
C ILE A 24 0.03 1.31 -21.94
N LYS A 25 0.44 2.13 -20.98
CA LYS A 25 1.29 1.68 -19.87
C LYS A 25 0.60 0.65 -18.96
N ILE A 26 -0.71 0.77 -18.78
CA ILE A 26 -1.46 -0.17 -17.94
C ILE A 26 -2.21 -1.24 -18.74
N GLY A 27 -2.10 -1.21 -20.09
CA GLY A 27 -2.64 -2.26 -20.95
C GLY A 27 -4.16 -2.26 -21.10
N ILE A 28 -4.78 -1.08 -21.12
CA ILE A 28 -6.22 -0.93 -21.37
C ILE A 28 -6.44 0.01 -22.55
N SER A 29 -7.67 0.06 -23.07
CA SER A 29 -8.00 1.01 -24.14
C SER A 29 -8.14 2.42 -23.56
N ARG A 30 -7.86 3.42 -24.42
CA ARG A 30 -8.07 4.82 -24.06
C ARG A 30 -9.53 5.08 -23.68
N ALA A 31 -10.48 4.47 -24.41
CA ALA A 31 -11.91 4.61 -24.14
C ALA A 31 -12.25 4.11 -22.73
N SER A 32 -11.70 2.95 -22.34
CA SER A 32 -11.90 2.42 -21.00
C SER A 32 -11.37 3.37 -19.93
N LEU A 33 -10.14 3.89 -20.13
CA LEU A 33 -9.56 4.83 -19.18
C LEU A 33 -10.41 6.10 -19.06
N SER A 34 -10.90 6.63 -20.20
CA SER A 34 -11.78 7.79 -20.18
C SER A 34 -13.05 7.54 -19.37
N HIS A 35 -13.65 6.37 -19.50
CA HIS A 35 -14.82 6.00 -18.72
C HIS A 35 -14.50 5.90 -17.23
N TYR A 36 -13.34 5.39 -16.87
CA TYR A 36 -12.91 5.32 -15.47
C TYR A 36 -12.68 6.72 -14.89
N GLU A 37 -12.01 7.60 -15.61
CA GLU A 37 -11.70 8.96 -15.14
C GLU A 37 -12.95 9.82 -14.99
N THR A 38 -13.97 9.57 -15.78
CA THR A 38 -15.26 10.29 -15.69
C THR A 38 -16.26 9.61 -14.76
N SER A 39 -15.85 8.52 -14.11
CA SER A 39 -16.71 7.72 -13.22
C SER A 39 -17.96 7.15 -13.88
N ARG A 40 -17.93 6.96 -15.19
CA ARG A 40 -19.00 6.31 -15.94
C ARG A 40 -18.99 4.80 -15.79
N ARG A 41 -17.82 4.23 -15.53
CA ARG A 41 -17.61 2.81 -15.39
C ARG A 41 -16.58 2.56 -14.29
N GLU A 42 -16.87 1.61 -13.42
CA GLU A 42 -15.94 1.24 -12.36
C GLU A 42 -14.97 0.18 -12.90
N PRO A 43 -13.63 0.37 -12.71
CA PRO A 43 -12.68 -0.66 -13.13
C PRO A 43 -12.83 -1.92 -12.28
N ASP A 44 -12.56 -3.08 -12.89
CA ASP A 44 -12.52 -4.33 -12.15
C ASP A 44 -11.30 -4.37 -11.23
N TYR A 45 -11.22 -5.40 -10.37
CA TYR A 45 -10.14 -5.53 -9.40
C TYR A 45 -8.76 -5.56 -10.06
N GLU A 46 -8.64 -6.33 -11.16
CA GLU A 46 -7.36 -6.44 -11.86
C GLU A 46 -6.91 -5.09 -12.41
N THR A 47 -7.82 -4.35 -13.01
CA THR A 47 -7.51 -3.04 -13.59
C THR A 47 -7.19 -2.01 -12.52
N ILE A 48 -7.98 -1.95 -11.43
CA ILE A 48 -7.71 -0.99 -10.35
C ILE A 48 -6.37 -1.29 -9.67
N ASN A 49 -6.01 -2.58 -9.56
CA ASN A 49 -4.73 -2.99 -9.01
C ASN A 49 -3.57 -2.54 -9.89
N LYS A 50 -3.71 -2.66 -11.22
CA LYS A 50 -2.70 -2.17 -12.17
C LYS A 50 -2.51 -0.66 -12.06
N ILE A 51 -3.59 0.09 -11.94
CA ILE A 51 -3.53 1.54 -11.80
C ILE A 51 -2.85 1.92 -10.48
N ALA A 52 -3.23 1.28 -9.38
CA ALA A 52 -2.64 1.53 -8.07
C ALA A 52 -1.14 1.24 -8.09
N ASN A 53 -0.72 0.12 -8.65
CA ASN A 53 0.68 -0.25 -8.75
C ASN A 53 1.48 0.72 -9.63
N PHE A 54 0.90 1.15 -10.73
CA PHE A 54 1.58 2.10 -11.62
C PHE A 54 1.87 3.42 -10.91
N PHE A 55 0.90 3.93 -10.14
CA PHE A 55 1.06 5.21 -9.43
C PHE A 55 1.67 5.05 -8.04
N ASP A 56 1.96 3.81 -7.63
CA ASP A 56 2.49 3.52 -6.30
C ASP A 56 1.61 4.09 -5.17
N VAL A 57 0.31 3.85 -5.29
CA VAL A 57 -0.67 4.24 -4.30
C VAL A 57 -1.51 3.04 -3.91
N SER A 58 -2.23 3.14 -2.78
CA SER A 58 -3.12 2.06 -2.34
C SER A 58 -4.43 2.07 -3.14
N ILE A 59 -5.07 0.91 -3.24
CA ILE A 59 -6.40 0.79 -3.82
C ILE A 59 -7.40 1.63 -3.01
N ASP A 60 -7.28 1.64 -1.69
CA ASP A 60 -8.15 2.44 -0.83
C ASP A 60 -8.07 3.93 -1.15
N TYR A 61 -6.87 4.42 -1.43
CA TYR A 61 -6.72 5.81 -1.87
C TYR A 61 -7.45 6.07 -3.18
N LEU A 62 -7.29 5.20 -4.18
CA LEU A 62 -7.96 5.36 -5.46
C LEU A 62 -9.48 5.33 -5.32
N LEU A 63 -10.00 4.46 -4.45
CA LEU A 63 -11.44 4.34 -4.23
C LEU A 63 -12.03 5.43 -3.33
N GLY A 64 -11.18 6.34 -2.82
CA GLY A 64 -11.65 7.44 -1.99
C GLY A 64 -11.93 7.08 -0.55
N ARG A 65 -11.46 5.90 -0.10
CA ARG A 65 -11.67 5.45 1.29
C ARG A 65 -10.70 6.10 2.26
N THR A 66 -9.59 6.61 1.76
CA THR A 66 -8.58 7.28 2.56
C THR A 66 -7.95 8.41 1.75
N ASN A 67 -7.42 9.43 2.43
CA ASN A 67 -6.63 10.49 1.81
C ASN A 67 -5.13 10.18 1.82
N GLN A 68 -4.72 9.07 2.43
CA GLN A 68 -3.32 8.63 2.45
C GLN A 68 -3.04 7.77 1.23
N GLN A 69 -2.06 8.17 0.43
CA GLN A 69 -1.72 7.47 -0.81
C GLN A 69 -1.17 6.07 -0.56
N GLN A 70 -0.44 5.89 0.53
CA GLN A 70 0.14 4.60 0.90
C GLN A 70 -0.78 3.84 1.86
N THR A 71 -0.61 2.52 1.89
CA THR A 71 -1.32 1.69 2.84
C THR A 71 -0.97 2.11 4.26
N VAL A 72 -2.00 2.37 5.09
CA VAL A 72 -1.79 2.73 6.49
C VAL A 72 -1.43 1.47 7.28
N LEU A 73 -0.32 1.54 8.02
CA LEU A 73 0.07 0.45 8.89
C LEU A 73 -0.91 0.33 10.05
N ASP A 74 -1.21 -0.91 10.45
CA ASP A 74 -1.96 -1.19 11.65
C ASP A 74 -1.27 -0.55 12.86
N HIS A 75 -2.06 -0.11 13.84
CA HIS A 75 -1.52 0.53 15.05
C HIS A 75 -0.50 -0.36 15.76
N ASP A 76 -0.78 -1.64 15.86
CA ASP A 76 0.12 -2.59 16.51
C ASP A 76 1.43 -2.74 15.76
N VAL A 77 1.39 -2.76 14.43
CA VAL A 77 2.58 -2.83 13.58
C VAL A 77 3.42 -1.57 13.72
N ARG A 78 2.79 -0.40 13.71
CA ARG A 78 3.49 0.87 13.95
C ARG A 78 4.18 0.91 15.29
N ASP A 79 3.45 0.52 16.32
CA ASP A 79 3.96 0.52 17.68
C ASP A 79 5.16 -0.43 17.79
N PHE A 80 5.08 -1.60 17.15
CA PHE A 80 6.19 -2.53 17.08
C PHE A 80 7.42 -1.91 16.43
N VAL A 81 7.26 -1.27 15.26
CA VAL A 81 8.38 -0.65 14.52
C VAL A 81 9.01 0.48 15.33
N GLU A 82 8.20 1.31 15.97
CA GLU A 82 8.68 2.43 16.79
C GLU A 82 9.43 1.95 18.03
N ASN A 83 9.16 0.75 18.52
CA ASN A 83 9.78 0.19 19.71
C ASN A 83 10.93 -0.79 19.42
N LEU A 84 11.43 -0.83 18.18
CA LEU A 84 12.55 -1.71 17.82
C LEU A 84 13.84 -1.41 18.57
N ASP A 85 13.96 -0.22 19.16
CA ASP A 85 15.14 0.16 19.95
C ASP A 85 15.16 -0.47 21.35
N LEU A 86 14.03 -1.04 21.78
CA LEU A 86 13.95 -1.73 23.06
C LEU A 86 14.67 -3.08 23.00
N THR A 87 14.95 -3.64 24.19
CA THR A 87 15.54 -4.98 24.23
C THR A 87 14.55 -6.02 23.70
N ASP A 88 15.07 -7.14 23.19
CA ASP A 88 14.26 -8.22 22.67
C ASP A 88 13.23 -8.72 23.70
N GLU A 89 13.65 -8.83 24.95
CA GLU A 89 12.77 -9.28 26.04
C GLU A 89 11.61 -8.32 26.27
N THR A 90 11.89 -7.01 26.24
CA THR A 90 10.84 -5.98 26.40
C THR A 90 9.86 -6.02 25.24
N ILE A 91 10.35 -6.18 24.02
CA ILE A 91 9.50 -6.29 22.83
C ILE A 91 8.59 -7.53 22.95
N LEU A 92 9.15 -8.67 23.35
CA LEU A 92 8.39 -9.92 23.49
C LEU A 92 7.35 -9.87 24.60
N GLN A 93 7.59 -9.07 25.65
CA GLN A 93 6.59 -8.85 26.68
C GLN A 93 5.44 -7.96 26.23
N LYS A 94 5.76 -6.98 25.38
CA LYS A 94 4.81 -5.98 24.91
C LYS A 94 3.96 -6.46 23.73
N PHE A 95 4.54 -7.30 22.86
CA PHE A 95 3.90 -7.73 21.61
C PHE A 95 3.83 -9.25 21.52
N SER A 96 2.73 -9.75 20.95
CA SER A 96 2.58 -11.15 20.62
C SER A 96 2.77 -11.29 19.11
N LEU A 97 3.84 -11.93 18.68
CA LEU A 97 4.17 -12.10 17.28
C LEU A 97 3.59 -13.40 16.74
N THR A 98 2.79 -13.30 15.68
CA THR A 98 2.18 -14.47 15.04
C THR A 98 2.42 -14.42 13.53
N VAL A 99 2.55 -15.60 12.92
CA VAL A 99 2.63 -15.77 11.48
C VAL A 99 1.65 -16.88 11.09
N ASP A 100 0.76 -16.57 10.16
CA ASP A 100 -0.29 -17.50 9.70
C ASP A 100 -1.11 -18.10 10.86
N GLY A 101 -1.41 -17.27 11.86
CA GLY A 101 -2.18 -17.68 13.01
C GLY A 101 -1.41 -18.46 14.07
N ARG A 102 -0.12 -18.73 13.84
CA ARG A 102 0.75 -19.40 14.80
C ARG A 102 1.59 -18.39 15.57
N LYS A 103 1.59 -18.51 16.87
CA LYS A 103 2.45 -17.69 17.70
C LYS A 103 3.91 -18.16 17.53
N LEU A 104 4.80 -17.21 17.29
CA LEU A 104 6.24 -17.50 17.19
C LEU A 104 6.78 -17.92 18.56
N SER A 105 7.72 -18.87 18.56
CA SER A 105 8.48 -19.18 19.77
C SER A 105 9.38 -17.99 20.11
N PRO A 106 9.85 -17.87 21.37
CA PRO A 106 10.77 -16.78 21.73
C PRO A 106 12.01 -16.72 20.83
N GLU A 107 12.55 -17.85 20.44
CA GLU A 107 13.73 -17.89 19.54
C GLU A 107 13.40 -17.42 18.14
N GLU A 108 12.27 -17.87 17.59
CA GLU A 108 11.81 -17.42 16.28
C GLU A 108 11.52 -15.92 16.28
N ALA A 109 10.89 -15.42 17.33
CA ALA A 109 10.59 -14.01 17.49
C ALA A 109 11.87 -13.18 17.55
N LYS A 110 12.90 -13.63 18.27
CA LYS A 110 14.19 -12.95 18.34
C LYS A 110 14.87 -12.87 16.98
N ARG A 111 14.81 -13.94 16.19
CA ARG A 111 15.34 -13.95 14.83
C ARG A 111 14.61 -12.96 13.94
N PHE A 112 13.30 -12.91 14.04
CA PHE A 112 12.48 -11.96 13.29
C PHE A 112 12.85 -10.52 13.65
N ILE A 113 12.98 -10.21 14.93
CA ILE A 113 13.36 -8.87 15.39
C ILE A 113 14.73 -8.50 14.87
N ALA A 114 15.69 -9.42 14.94
CA ALA A 114 17.04 -9.20 14.44
C ALA A 114 17.04 -8.92 12.93
N PHE A 115 16.24 -9.65 12.17
CA PHE A 115 16.08 -9.45 10.74
C PHE A 115 15.54 -8.05 10.43
N VAL A 116 14.49 -7.62 11.11
CA VAL A 116 13.89 -6.30 10.90
C VAL A 116 14.90 -5.18 11.23
N ARG A 117 15.63 -5.34 12.33
CA ARG A 117 16.68 -4.37 12.71
C ARG A 117 17.78 -4.28 11.66
N ALA A 118 18.20 -5.43 11.11
CA ALA A 118 19.25 -5.46 10.08
C ALA A 118 18.78 -4.77 8.80
N GLU A 119 17.56 -5.02 8.37
CA GLU A 119 16.97 -4.35 7.21
C GLU A 119 16.87 -2.85 7.41
N ARG A 120 16.48 -2.42 8.60
CA ARG A 120 16.37 -1.00 8.93
C ARG A 120 17.71 -0.29 8.91
N SER A 121 18.77 -0.95 9.33
CA SER A 121 20.11 -0.35 9.37
C SER A 121 20.76 -0.21 7.99
N LEU A 122 20.20 -0.84 6.96
CA LEU A 122 20.68 -0.73 5.57
C LEU A 122 20.07 0.47 4.83
N GLU A 123 19.09 1.14 5.42
CA GLU A 123 18.46 2.32 4.83
C GLU A 123 19.27 3.58 5.04
#